data_745978c376e3e6a280266287cdc34060
#
_entry.id   745978c376e3e6a280266287cdc34060
#
_cell.length_a   1.000
_cell.length_b   1.000
_cell.length_c   1.000
_cell.angle_alpha   90.00
_cell.angle_beta   90.00
_cell.angle_gamma   90.00
#
_symmetry.space_group_name_H-M   'P 1'
#
loop_
_entity.id
_entity.type
_entity.pdbx_description
1 polymer ?
#
loop_
_entity_poly.entity_id
_entity_poly.type
_entity_poly.pdbx_seq_one_letter_code
_entity_poly.pdbx_strand_id
1 'polypeptide(L)'
;MKDKRLIFAIVVLVPALLVGLVFAFEATVGISFLIIGLALLAISSEKAVEHSIGIATALKLSPLMIGLVVVSLGTDFPEIVNSIISSALDHVDINVGDSFGSVLTQMTLVLGLFPFIGGAFRVKREEIVVMGACQVLAFIASVSMVEKGYISRMNAFFLVASWPLLMLITRNMMKNSPSLGQTSGRFSHHLLLSVLGFIGVAAGAYTVVQSVIALSAVFSVSEYFVSFFIVAFGTSLPEIVVDLTAIRRKQYEIAIGDAVGSSIIDAGFSIGIGTLFFPGKVTAPLAEKTGLYALTCSIVVVTMLALRQKHDRKTGLLFIMLYALAYLAIFALF
;
A
#
# COMPACT_ATOMS: atom_id res chain seq x y z
N MET A 1 48.76 37.13 -10.05
CA MET A 1 47.80 36.21 -10.76
C MET A 1 47.44 34.95 -9.97
N LYS A 2 48.33 34.35 -9.19
CA LYS A 2 48.04 33.16 -8.38
C LYS A 2 46.98 33.44 -7.28
N ASP A 3 47.04 34.56 -6.60
CA ASP A 3 46.11 34.88 -5.49
C ASP A 3 44.65 35.06 -5.94
N LYS A 4 44.40 35.62 -7.12
CA LYS A 4 43.01 35.77 -7.62
C LYS A 4 42.37 34.44 -7.97
N ARG A 5 43.13 33.44 -8.45
CA ARG A 5 42.63 32.09 -8.72
C ARG A 5 42.35 31.33 -7.41
N LEU A 6 43.19 31.50 -6.39
CA LEU A 6 42.99 30.89 -5.08
C LEU A 6 41.77 31.48 -4.38
N ILE A 7 41.59 32.82 -4.38
CA ILE A 7 40.42 33.48 -3.83
C ILE A 7 39.14 33.02 -4.56
N PHE A 8 39.15 32.97 -5.90
CA PHE A 8 38.02 32.49 -6.68
C PHE A 8 37.67 31.04 -6.36
N ALA A 9 38.68 30.15 -6.25
CA ALA A 9 38.48 28.77 -5.87
C ALA A 9 37.86 28.63 -4.47
N ILE A 10 38.33 29.40 -3.49
CA ILE A 10 37.78 29.39 -2.13
C ILE A 10 36.33 29.89 -2.12
N VAL A 11 36.05 31.00 -2.83
CA VAL A 11 34.72 31.61 -2.88
C VAL A 11 33.69 30.73 -3.57
N VAL A 12 34.09 29.84 -4.51
CA VAL A 12 33.19 28.95 -5.22
C VAL A 12 33.16 27.55 -4.56
N LEU A 13 34.32 26.98 -4.21
CA LEU A 13 34.40 25.61 -3.70
C LEU A 13 33.89 25.48 -2.27
N VAL A 14 34.13 26.46 -1.40
CA VAL A 14 33.69 26.36 0.00
C VAL A 14 32.16 26.42 0.11
N PRO A 15 31.45 27.36 -0.52
CA PRO A 15 29.98 27.30 -0.54
C PRO A 15 29.43 26.06 -1.21
N ALA A 16 30.01 25.61 -2.33
CA ALA A 16 29.57 24.38 -2.98
C ALA A 16 29.76 23.14 -2.09
N LEU A 17 30.85 23.06 -1.35
CA LEU A 17 31.10 21.99 -0.37
C LEU A 17 30.10 22.05 0.80
N LEU A 18 29.86 23.27 1.33
CA LEU A 18 28.88 23.46 2.41
C LEU A 18 27.47 23.10 1.97
N VAL A 19 27.04 23.53 0.79
CA VAL A 19 25.73 23.14 0.21
C VAL A 19 25.67 21.62 0.03
N GLY A 20 26.70 21.00 -0.49
CA GLY A 20 26.77 19.54 -0.63
C GLY A 20 26.68 18.79 0.70
N LEU A 21 27.32 19.30 1.76
CA LEU A 21 27.25 18.72 3.10
C LEU A 21 25.88 18.87 3.73
N VAL A 22 25.24 20.05 3.60
CA VAL A 22 23.87 20.29 4.09
C VAL A 22 22.90 19.36 3.36
N PHE A 23 22.98 19.30 2.04
CA PHE A 23 22.13 18.40 1.23
C PHE A 23 22.30 16.94 1.65
N ALA A 24 23.54 16.45 1.81
CA ALA A 24 23.80 15.09 2.23
C ALA A 24 23.27 14.81 3.65
N PHE A 25 23.37 15.79 4.55
CA PHE A 25 22.82 15.68 5.91
C PHE A 25 21.29 15.58 5.89
N GLU A 26 20.60 16.51 5.20
CA GLU A 26 19.13 16.52 5.10
C GLU A 26 18.60 15.26 4.43
N ALA A 27 19.23 14.80 3.33
CA ALA A 27 18.86 13.54 2.69
C ALA A 27 19.04 12.35 3.63
N THR A 28 20.15 12.26 4.36
CA THR A 28 20.44 11.17 5.31
C THR A 28 19.42 11.15 6.44
N VAL A 29 19.09 12.31 7.01
CA VAL A 29 18.09 12.45 8.06
C VAL A 29 16.71 12.04 7.54
N GLY A 30 16.29 12.54 6.39
CA GLY A 30 15.01 12.20 5.77
C GLY A 30 14.86 10.70 5.49
N ILE A 31 15.88 10.07 4.91
CA ILE A 31 15.89 8.61 4.65
C ILE A 31 15.85 7.82 5.97
N SER A 32 16.61 8.25 6.98
CA SER A 32 16.61 7.57 8.28
C SER A 32 15.24 7.61 8.95
N PHE A 33 14.60 8.78 8.96
CA PHE A 33 13.24 8.93 9.50
C PHE A 33 12.21 8.14 8.68
N LEU A 34 12.34 8.08 7.35
CA LEU A 34 11.48 7.26 6.50
C LEU A 34 11.59 5.77 6.87
N ILE A 35 12.81 5.25 6.99
CA ILE A 35 13.04 3.85 7.38
C ILE A 35 12.49 3.56 8.78
N ILE A 36 12.72 4.46 9.75
CA ILE A 36 12.21 4.33 11.11
C ILE A 36 10.67 4.37 11.10
N GLY A 37 10.07 5.31 10.35
CA GLY A 37 8.62 5.44 10.21
C GLY A 37 7.99 4.18 9.62
N LEU A 38 8.53 3.65 8.51
CA LEU A 38 8.06 2.41 7.88
C LEU A 38 8.23 1.20 8.82
N ALA A 39 9.36 1.08 9.52
CA ALA A 39 9.56 0.01 10.48
C ALA A 39 8.56 0.10 11.66
N LEU A 40 8.30 1.31 12.16
CA LEU A 40 7.33 1.55 13.23
C LEU A 40 5.90 1.23 12.75
N LEU A 41 5.54 1.63 11.53
CA LEU A 41 4.28 1.26 10.89
C LEU A 41 4.10 -0.26 10.86
N ALA A 42 5.05 -0.97 10.24
CA ALA A 42 4.97 -2.42 10.06
C ALA A 42 4.87 -3.18 11.39
N ILE A 43 5.77 -2.88 12.36
CA ILE A 43 5.79 -3.56 13.66
C ILE A 43 4.52 -3.25 14.47
N SER A 44 4.08 -2.00 14.46
CA SER A 44 2.91 -1.58 15.23
C SER A 44 1.61 -2.10 14.61
N SER A 45 1.51 -2.17 13.28
CA SER A 45 0.38 -2.75 12.55
C SER A 45 0.24 -4.24 12.88
N GLU A 46 1.33 -5.03 12.79
CA GLU A 46 1.29 -6.44 13.16
C GLU A 46 0.74 -6.66 14.57
N LYS A 47 1.18 -5.85 15.54
CA LYS A 47 0.70 -5.93 16.93
C LYS A 47 -0.75 -5.48 17.08
N ALA A 48 -1.14 -4.40 16.42
CA ALA A 48 -2.53 -3.93 16.42
C ALA A 48 -3.47 -5.00 15.87
N VAL A 49 -3.12 -5.63 14.73
CA VAL A 49 -3.91 -6.70 14.09
C VAL A 49 -3.98 -7.95 14.97
N GLU A 50 -2.85 -8.45 15.49
CA GLU A 50 -2.81 -9.63 16.35
C GLU A 50 -3.81 -9.50 17.53
N HIS A 51 -3.81 -8.34 18.18
CA HIS A 51 -4.68 -8.10 19.32
C HIS A 51 -6.13 -7.78 18.91
N SER A 52 -6.36 -7.16 17.76
CA SER A 52 -7.71 -6.95 17.20
C SER A 52 -8.40 -8.27 16.87
N ILE A 53 -7.67 -9.25 16.31
CA ILE A 53 -8.16 -10.62 16.11
C ILE A 53 -8.56 -11.27 17.44
N GLY A 54 -7.76 -11.06 18.50
CA GLY A 54 -8.08 -11.52 19.85
C GLY A 54 -9.40 -10.95 20.38
N ILE A 55 -9.65 -9.65 20.16
CA ILE A 55 -10.91 -8.98 20.52
C ILE A 55 -12.07 -9.55 19.68
N ALA A 56 -11.91 -9.66 18.37
CA ALA A 56 -12.92 -10.17 17.44
C ALA A 56 -13.34 -11.62 17.79
N THR A 57 -12.37 -12.45 18.19
CA THR A 57 -12.62 -13.82 18.65
C THR A 57 -13.39 -13.84 19.98
N ALA A 58 -13.04 -12.97 20.93
CA ALA A 58 -13.74 -12.82 22.20
C ALA A 58 -15.20 -12.36 22.01
N LEU A 59 -15.47 -11.56 20.96
CA LEU A 59 -16.81 -11.13 20.57
C LEU A 59 -17.57 -12.17 19.75
N LYS A 60 -16.99 -13.37 19.54
CA LYS A 60 -17.60 -14.49 18.80
C LYS A 60 -17.95 -14.14 17.34
N LEU A 61 -17.16 -13.29 16.70
CA LEU A 61 -17.32 -13.02 15.28
C LEU A 61 -17.03 -14.28 14.45
N SER A 62 -17.71 -14.44 13.30
CA SER A 62 -17.45 -15.60 12.44
C SER A 62 -16.02 -15.55 11.89
N PRO A 63 -15.37 -16.71 11.68
CA PRO A 63 -14.01 -16.76 11.13
C PRO A 63 -13.86 -16.03 9.80
N LEU A 64 -14.90 -16.09 8.97
CA LEU A 64 -14.95 -15.38 7.70
C LEU A 64 -14.93 -13.85 7.91
N MET A 65 -15.69 -13.34 8.87
CA MET A 65 -15.69 -11.90 9.19
C MET A 65 -14.36 -11.47 9.80
N ILE A 66 -13.74 -12.34 10.59
CA ILE A 66 -12.40 -12.05 11.14
C ILE A 66 -11.39 -11.94 10.00
N GLY A 67 -11.35 -12.90 9.07
CA GLY A 67 -10.43 -12.87 7.92
C GLY A 67 -10.69 -11.68 7.00
N LEU A 68 -11.92 -11.55 6.51
CA LEU A 68 -12.26 -10.57 5.48
C LEU A 68 -12.26 -9.11 5.99
N VAL A 69 -12.61 -8.89 7.25
CA VAL A 69 -12.75 -7.53 7.80
C VAL A 69 -11.59 -7.19 8.73
N VAL A 70 -11.25 -8.10 9.66
CA VAL A 70 -10.26 -7.78 10.70
C VAL A 70 -8.84 -7.97 10.20
N VAL A 71 -8.57 -9.02 9.41
CA VAL A 71 -7.23 -9.27 8.88
C VAL A 71 -6.94 -8.28 7.75
N SER A 72 -7.76 -8.22 6.71
CA SER A 72 -7.51 -7.31 5.58
C SER A 72 -7.48 -5.84 6.00
N LEU A 73 -8.50 -5.35 6.75
CA LEU A 73 -8.43 -3.98 7.29
C LEU A 73 -7.24 -3.76 8.23
N GLY A 74 -6.80 -4.83 8.88
CA GLY A 74 -5.68 -4.76 9.80
C GLY A 74 -4.34 -4.66 9.09
N THR A 75 -4.13 -5.39 8.00
CA THR A 75 -2.92 -5.32 7.20
C THR A 75 -2.84 -4.01 6.42
N ASP A 76 -3.95 -3.55 5.83
CA ASP A 76 -4.07 -2.25 5.16
C ASP A 76 -4.14 -1.04 6.12
N PHE A 77 -4.02 -1.27 7.43
CA PHE A 77 -4.13 -0.19 8.42
C PHE A 77 -3.05 0.89 8.27
N PRO A 78 -1.79 0.57 7.91
CA PRO A 78 -0.77 1.56 7.58
C PRO A 78 -1.23 2.54 6.48
N GLU A 79 -1.77 2.03 5.38
CA GLU A 79 -2.27 2.81 4.24
C GLU A 79 -3.44 3.69 4.65
N ILE A 80 -4.39 3.14 5.42
CA ILE A 80 -5.56 3.87 5.93
C ILE A 80 -5.12 5.05 6.81
N VAL A 81 -4.20 4.84 7.75
CA VAL A 81 -3.73 5.89 8.65
C VAL A 81 -2.86 6.89 7.90
N ASN A 82 -2.00 6.43 6.97
CA ASN A 82 -1.22 7.31 6.11
C ASN A 82 -2.13 8.20 5.26
N SER A 83 -3.22 7.67 4.71
CA SER A 83 -4.24 8.44 3.98
C SER A 83 -4.86 9.55 4.83
N ILE A 84 -5.26 9.25 6.06
CA ILE A 84 -5.86 10.24 6.97
C ILE A 84 -4.85 11.34 7.32
N ILE A 85 -3.62 10.96 7.68
CA ILE A 85 -2.60 11.90 8.14
C ILE A 85 -2.11 12.76 6.98
N SER A 86 -1.79 12.18 5.82
CA SER A 86 -1.34 12.92 4.65
C SER A 86 -2.41 13.89 4.14
N SER A 87 -3.67 13.45 4.08
CA SER A 87 -4.79 14.33 3.70
C SER A 87 -5.03 15.44 4.73
N ALA A 88 -4.91 15.17 6.03
CA ALA A 88 -5.04 16.18 7.09
C ALA A 88 -3.93 17.23 7.04
N LEU A 89 -2.77 16.89 6.53
CA LEU A 89 -1.63 17.80 6.32
C LEU A 89 -1.67 18.50 4.95
N ASP A 90 -2.72 18.32 4.14
CA ASP A 90 -2.89 18.85 2.78
C ASP A 90 -1.88 18.26 1.75
N HIS A 91 -1.39 17.05 2.00
CA HIS A 91 -0.48 16.30 1.12
C HIS A 91 -1.18 15.07 0.51
N VAL A 92 -2.30 15.30 -0.22
CA VAL A 92 -3.12 14.22 -0.80
C VAL A 92 -2.37 13.41 -1.86
N ASP A 93 -1.34 13.97 -2.49
CA ASP A 93 -0.43 13.26 -3.39
C ASP A 93 0.26 12.06 -2.70
N ILE A 94 0.58 12.17 -1.40
CA ILE A 94 1.16 11.07 -0.62
C ILE A 94 0.13 9.95 -0.45
N ASN A 95 -1.12 10.28 -0.14
CA ASN A 95 -2.21 9.30 -0.01
C ASN A 95 -2.42 8.54 -1.32
N VAL A 96 -2.62 9.25 -2.43
CA VAL A 96 -2.92 8.63 -3.73
C VAL A 96 -1.72 7.84 -4.26
N GLY A 97 -0.51 8.37 -4.07
CA GLY A 97 0.72 7.69 -4.46
C GLY A 97 0.91 6.37 -3.71
N ASP A 98 0.74 6.38 -2.39
CA ASP A 98 0.79 5.20 -1.53
C ASP A 98 -0.23 4.14 -1.99
N SER A 99 -1.50 4.51 -2.06
CA SER A 99 -2.58 3.58 -2.44
C SER A 99 -2.40 2.99 -3.85
N PHE A 100 -2.06 3.80 -4.85
CA PHE A 100 -1.85 3.31 -6.21
C PHE A 100 -0.60 2.43 -6.34
N GLY A 101 0.45 2.79 -5.60
CA GLY A 101 1.67 2.00 -5.52
C GLY A 101 1.46 0.66 -4.80
N SER A 102 0.64 0.64 -3.74
CA SER A 102 0.27 -0.58 -3.01
C SER A 102 -0.54 -1.52 -3.90
N VAL A 103 -1.54 -1.03 -4.66
CA VAL A 103 -2.25 -1.84 -5.66
C VAL A 103 -1.28 -2.46 -6.67
N LEU A 104 -0.33 -1.68 -7.22
CA LEU A 104 0.67 -2.21 -8.14
C LEU A 104 1.54 -3.27 -7.47
N THR A 105 2.02 -3.01 -6.27
CA THR A 105 2.89 -3.92 -5.50
C THR A 105 2.20 -5.24 -5.22
N GLN A 106 0.98 -5.20 -4.70
CA GLN A 106 0.19 -6.39 -4.35
C GLN A 106 -0.18 -7.21 -5.59
N MET A 107 -0.73 -6.57 -6.62
CA MET A 107 -1.18 -7.26 -7.83
C MET A 107 -0.05 -7.79 -8.70
N THR A 108 1.15 -7.25 -8.59
CA THR A 108 2.27 -7.68 -9.43
C THR A 108 3.39 -8.33 -8.62
N LEU A 109 4.08 -7.61 -7.74
CA LEU A 109 5.22 -8.13 -7.00
C LEU A 109 4.82 -9.25 -6.03
N VAL A 110 3.83 -9.01 -5.17
CA VAL A 110 3.42 -9.94 -4.12
C VAL A 110 2.87 -11.22 -4.73
N LEU A 111 1.85 -11.13 -5.60
CA LEU A 111 1.35 -12.28 -6.35
C LEU A 111 2.46 -12.94 -7.15
N GLY A 112 3.36 -12.17 -7.77
CA GLY A 112 4.49 -12.70 -8.53
C GLY A 112 5.45 -13.57 -7.72
N LEU A 113 5.65 -13.26 -6.44
CA LEU A 113 6.52 -14.03 -5.53
C LEU A 113 5.94 -15.38 -5.11
N PHE A 114 4.62 -15.55 -5.09
CA PHE A 114 3.96 -16.74 -4.59
C PHE A 114 4.48 -18.07 -5.16
N PRO A 115 4.58 -18.26 -6.50
CA PRO A 115 5.02 -19.53 -7.05
C PRO A 115 6.51 -19.82 -6.85
N PHE A 116 7.33 -18.84 -6.50
CA PHE A 116 8.73 -19.06 -6.16
C PHE A 116 8.90 -19.64 -4.76
N ILE A 117 7.95 -19.34 -3.85
CA ILE A 117 7.99 -19.76 -2.45
C ILE A 117 7.15 -21.02 -2.23
N GLY A 118 5.92 -21.06 -2.76
CA GLY A 118 4.98 -22.17 -2.56
C GLY A 118 4.93 -23.20 -3.67
N GLY A 119 5.70 -23.02 -4.74
CA GLY A 119 5.61 -23.83 -5.95
C GLY A 119 4.38 -23.45 -6.80
N ALA A 120 4.12 -24.26 -7.83
CA ALA A 120 2.97 -24.06 -8.69
C ALA A 120 1.68 -24.58 -8.03
N PHE A 121 0.59 -23.84 -8.12
CA PHE A 121 -0.71 -24.20 -7.57
C PHE A 121 -1.86 -23.82 -8.50
N ARG A 122 -3.02 -24.40 -8.25
CA ARG A 122 -4.24 -24.10 -9.01
C ARG A 122 -4.98 -22.92 -8.39
N VAL A 123 -5.65 -22.17 -9.26
CA VAL A 123 -6.48 -21.02 -8.89
C VAL A 123 -7.88 -21.26 -9.45
N LYS A 124 -8.89 -20.99 -8.66
CA LYS A 124 -10.29 -21.13 -9.09
C LYS A 124 -10.68 -19.92 -9.93
N ARG A 125 -11.06 -20.18 -11.18
CA ARG A 125 -11.42 -19.12 -12.15
C ARG A 125 -12.51 -18.21 -11.64
N GLU A 126 -13.57 -18.77 -11.04
CA GLU A 126 -14.72 -17.99 -10.58
C GLU A 126 -14.33 -17.00 -9.48
N GLU A 127 -13.51 -17.44 -8.52
CA GLU A 127 -13.01 -16.59 -7.43
C GLU A 127 -12.17 -15.43 -7.97
N ILE A 128 -11.19 -15.73 -8.84
CA ILE A 128 -10.31 -14.71 -9.44
C ILE A 128 -11.08 -13.73 -10.32
N VAL A 129 -12.04 -14.20 -11.10
CA VAL A 129 -12.82 -13.30 -11.98
C VAL A 129 -13.64 -12.33 -11.15
N VAL A 130 -14.31 -12.79 -10.10
CA VAL A 130 -15.17 -11.91 -9.29
C VAL A 130 -14.33 -10.97 -8.44
N MET A 131 -13.36 -11.47 -7.70
CA MET A 131 -12.50 -10.61 -6.87
C MET A 131 -11.71 -9.62 -7.73
N GLY A 132 -11.11 -10.10 -8.83
CA GLY A 132 -10.39 -9.26 -9.76
C GLY A 132 -11.26 -8.22 -10.46
N ALA A 133 -12.51 -8.57 -10.82
CA ALA A 133 -13.45 -7.59 -11.38
C ALA A 133 -13.81 -6.52 -10.34
N CYS A 134 -14.03 -6.88 -9.08
CA CYS A 134 -14.26 -5.93 -7.99
C CYS A 134 -13.06 -4.98 -7.82
N GLN A 135 -11.84 -5.53 -7.83
CA GLN A 135 -10.60 -4.74 -7.72
C GLN A 135 -10.46 -3.78 -8.90
N VAL A 136 -10.62 -4.26 -10.14
CA VAL A 136 -10.52 -3.44 -11.35
C VAL A 136 -11.57 -2.33 -11.36
N LEU A 137 -12.83 -2.63 -10.96
CA LEU A 137 -13.90 -1.63 -10.89
C LEU A 137 -13.62 -0.56 -9.84
N ALA A 138 -13.17 -0.95 -8.64
CA ALA A 138 -12.76 0.00 -7.60
C ALA A 138 -11.65 0.92 -8.13
N PHE A 139 -10.66 0.34 -8.81
CA PHE A 139 -9.52 1.09 -9.29
C PHE A 139 -9.86 2.01 -10.47
N ILE A 140 -10.73 1.59 -11.40
CA ILE A 140 -11.28 2.48 -12.44
C ILE A 140 -11.96 3.69 -11.83
N ALA A 141 -12.79 3.48 -10.79
CA ALA A 141 -13.47 4.58 -10.11
C ALA A 141 -12.46 5.57 -9.52
N SER A 142 -11.40 5.07 -8.86
CA SER A 142 -10.37 5.92 -8.25
C SER A 142 -9.56 6.69 -9.28
N VAL A 143 -9.09 6.04 -10.35
CA VAL A 143 -8.35 6.70 -11.44
C VAL A 143 -9.21 7.81 -12.07
N SER A 144 -10.50 7.53 -12.34
CA SER A 144 -11.42 8.52 -12.92
C SER A 144 -11.70 9.73 -12.00
N MET A 145 -11.59 9.55 -10.68
CA MET A 145 -11.76 10.65 -9.73
C MET A 145 -10.47 11.47 -9.58
N VAL A 146 -9.32 10.80 -9.57
CA VAL A 146 -8.00 11.41 -9.44
C VAL A 146 -7.63 12.23 -10.69
N GLU A 147 -8.02 11.78 -11.89
CA GLU A 147 -7.82 12.50 -13.17
C GLU A 147 -8.31 13.96 -13.13
N LYS A 148 -9.33 14.27 -12.31
CA LYS A 148 -9.86 15.62 -12.15
C LYS A 148 -8.95 16.57 -11.37
N GLY A 149 -7.85 16.08 -10.81
CA GLY A 149 -6.88 16.87 -10.04
C GLY A 149 -7.37 17.31 -8.66
N TYR A 150 -8.54 16.85 -8.22
CA TYR A 150 -9.12 17.16 -6.91
C TYR A 150 -10.08 16.05 -6.46
N ILE A 151 -9.87 15.52 -5.27
CA ILE A 151 -10.79 14.56 -4.66
C ILE A 151 -11.71 15.30 -3.71
N SER A 152 -12.98 15.42 -4.11
CA SER A 152 -14.04 16.02 -3.29
C SER A 152 -14.55 15.04 -2.24
N ARG A 153 -15.22 15.56 -1.19
CA ARG A 153 -15.89 14.71 -0.19
C ARG A 153 -16.91 13.76 -0.80
N MET A 154 -17.60 14.17 -1.86
CA MET A 154 -18.56 13.32 -2.55
C MET A 154 -17.86 12.16 -3.25
N ASN A 155 -16.76 12.42 -3.98
CA ASN A 155 -15.94 11.37 -4.59
C ASN A 155 -15.41 10.41 -3.53
N ALA A 156 -14.85 10.94 -2.45
CA ALA A 156 -14.35 10.17 -1.33
C ALA A 156 -15.43 9.31 -0.66
N PHE A 157 -16.65 9.84 -0.48
CA PHE A 157 -17.79 9.08 0.04
C PHE A 157 -18.11 7.87 -0.83
N PHE A 158 -18.14 8.03 -2.17
CA PHE A 158 -18.37 6.92 -3.08
C PHE A 158 -17.26 5.88 -3.03
N LEU A 159 -16.00 6.30 -2.92
CA LEU A 159 -14.87 5.38 -2.76
C LEU A 159 -14.98 4.58 -1.46
N VAL A 160 -15.24 5.24 -0.33
CA VAL A 160 -15.41 4.56 0.96
C VAL A 160 -16.62 3.64 0.95
N ALA A 161 -17.76 4.09 0.42
CA ALA A 161 -19.00 3.30 0.37
C ALA A 161 -18.93 2.11 -0.61
N SER A 162 -18.07 2.18 -1.62
CA SER A 162 -17.88 1.07 -2.57
C SER A 162 -17.27 -0.16 -1.91
N TRP A 163 -16.36 0.00 -0.93
CA TRP A 163 -15.68 -1.09 -0.27
C TRP A 163 -16.61 -2.10 0.42
N PRO A 164 -17.54 -1.73 1.32
CA PRO A 164 -18.45 -2.69 1.93
C PRO A 164 -19.37 -3.37 0.90
N LEU A 165 -19.74 -2.68 -0.18
CA LEU A 165 -20.52 -3.27 -1.26
C LEU A 165 -19.72 -4.36 -1.99
N LEU A 166 -18.47 -4.08 -2.37
CA LEU A 166 -17.59 -5.04 -3.02
C LEU A 166 -17.27 -6.22 -2.10
N MET A 167 -17.09 -5.98 -0.79
CA MET A 167 -16.92 -7.03 0.21
C MET A 167 -18.14 -7.92 0.37
N LEU A 168 -19.35 -7.40 0.25
CA LEU A 168 -20.58 -8.20 0.24
C LEU A 168 -20.68 -9.11 -0.99
N ILE A 169 -20.21 -8.65 -2.16
CA ILE A 169 -20.16 -9.46 -3.37
C ILE A 169 -19.16 -10.61 -3.20
N THR A 170 -17.94 -10.31 -2.75
CA THR A 170 -16.89 -11.32 -2.55
C THR A 170 -17.25 -12.31 -1.43
N ARG A 171 -17.87 -11.85 -0.33
CA ARG A 171 -18.32 -12.71 0.78
C ARG A 171 -19.23 -13.85 0.35
N ASN A 172 -20.14 -13.60 -0.58
CA ASN A 172 -21.09 -14.61 -1.02
C ASN A 172 -20.42 -15.82 -1.69
N MET A 173 -19.19 -15.65 -2.18
CA MET A 173 -18.40 -16.71 -2.79
C MET A 173 -17.52 -17.48 -1.79
N MET A 174 -17.22 -16.89 -0.62
CA MET A 174 -16.33 -17.47 0.40
C MET A 174 -17.06 -18.28 1.49
N LYS A 175 -18.24 -18.84 1.22
CA LYS A 175 -19.14 -19.48 2.22
C LYS A 175 -18.56 -20.69 2.97
N ASN A 176 -17.41 -21.22 2.58
CA ASN A 176 -16.86 -22.47 3.12
C ASN A 176 -15.48 -22.32 3.80
N SER A 177 -15.16 -21.19 4.39
CA SER A 177 -13.86 -21.01 5.06
C SER A 177 -13.80 -21.73 6.42
N PRO A 178 -12.68 -22.39 6.75
CA PRO A 178 -12.53 -23.11 8.03
C PRO A 178 -12.48 -22.14 9.22
N SER A 179 -12.88 -22.63 10.41
CA SER A 179 -12.87 -21.87 11.65
C SER A 179 -11.46 -21.55 12.14
N LEU A 180 -11.18 -20.31 12.50
CA LEU A 180 -9.96 -19.92 13.20
C LEU A 180 -9.99 -20.46 14.64
N GLY A 181 -8.83 -20.90 15.13
CA GLY A 181 -8.68 -21.43 16.49
C GLY A 181 -8.99 -20.38 17.56
N GLN A 182 -9.35 -20.84 18.77
CA GLN A 182 -9.61 -19.98 19.90
C GLN A 182 -8.32 -19.26 20.34
N THR A 183 -8.35 -17.95 20.45
CA THR A 183 -7.27 -17.18 21.10
C THR A 183 -7.50 -17.16 22.60
N SER A 184 -6.46 -17.52 23.38
CA SER A 184 -6.50 -17.41 24.86
C SER A 184 -5.95 -16.04 25.27
N GLY A 185 -6.75 -15.28 26.04
CA GLY A 185 -6.30 -14.01 26.60
C GLY A 185 -7.43 -13.21 27.23
N ARG A 186 -7.09 -12.28 28.14
CA ARG A 186 -8.07 -11.36 28.73
C ARG A 186 -8.41 -10.26 27.71
N PHE A 187 -9.70 -9.99 27.51
CA PHE A 187 -10.19 -8.93 26.62
C PHE A 187 -9.48 -7.58 26.86
N SER A 188 -9.33 -7.18 28.12
CA SER A 188 -8.66 -5.92 28.49
C SER A 188 -7.19 -5.85 28.06
N HIS A 189 -6.48 -6.98 28.08
CA HIS A 189 -5.10 -7.05 27.62
C HIS A 189 -5.02 -6.86 26.11
N HIS A 190 -5.86 -7.54 25.34
CA HIS A 190 -5.95 -7.37 23.90
C HIS A 190 -6.35 -5.93 23.51
N LEU A 191 -7.31 -5.34 24.23
CA LEU A 191 -7.74 -3.96 24.00
C LEU A 191 -6.60 -2.97 24.22
N LEU A 192 -5.87 -3.06 25.34
CA LEU A 192 -4.75 -2.18 25.63
C LEU A 192 -3.66 -2.26 24.56
N LEU A 193 -3.25 -3.48 24.19
CA LEU A 193 -2.17 -3.68 23.23
C LEU A 193 -2.60 -3.32 21.79
N SER A 194 -3.87 -3.51 21.44
CA SER A 194 -4.41 -3.03 20.16
C SER A 194 -4.36 -1.50 20.09
N VAL A 195 -4.80 -0.81 21.15
CA VAL A 195 -4.76 0.67 21.23
C VAL A 195 -3.32 1.18 21.15
N LEU A 196 -2.38 0.58 21.87
CA LEU A 196 -0.97 0.95 21.80
C LEU A 196 -0.38 0.70 20.40
N GLY A 197 -0.77 -0.41 19.75
CA GLY A 197 -0.43 -0.69 18.36
C GLY A 197 -0.94 0.41 17.42
N PHE A 198 -2.19 0.82 17.53
CA PHE A 198 -2.76 1.89 16.70
C PHE A 198 -2.10 3.25 16.93
N ILE A 199 -1.70 3.58 18.16
CA ILE A 199 -0.90 4.78 18.45
C ILE A 199 0.47 4.70 17.75
N GLY A 200 1.11 3.54 17.79
CA GLY A 200 2.36 3.31 17.08
C GLY A 200 2.25 3.44 15.56
N VAL A 201 1.15 2.93 14.97
CA VAL A 201 0.84 3.09 13.55
C VAL A 201 0.68 4.58 13.20
N ALA A 202 -0.10 5.33 13.99
CA ALA A 202 -0.30 6.76 13.76
C ALA A 202 1.02 7.56 13.86
N ALA A 203 1.87 7.26 14.84
CA ALA A 203 3.19 7.87 14.97
C ALA A 203 4.10 7.52 13.79
N GLY A 204 4.09 6.26 13.35
CA GLY A 204 4.84 5.80 12.18
C GLY A 204 4.39 6.50 10.90
N ALA A 205 3.07 6.57 10.65
CA ALA A 205 2.51 7.25 9.49
C ALA A 205 2.86 8.74 9.46
N TYR A 206 2.73 9.43 10.59
CA TYR A 206 3.15 10.84 10.69
C TYR A 206 4.64 11.02 10.35
N THR A 207 5.51 10.12 10.85
CA THR A 207 6.94 10.16 10.56
C THR A 207 7.22 9.92 9.08
N VAL A 208 6.51 8.98 8.43
CA VAL A 208 6.60 8.72 6.99
C VAL A 208 6.20 9.95 6.19
N VAL A 209 5.04 10.56 6.47
CA VAL A 209 4.55 11.75 5.76
C VAL A 209 5.56 12.89 5.84
N GLN A 210 6.08 13.20 7.04
CA GLN A 210 7.09 14.25 7.22
C GLN A 210 8.39 13.94 6.46
N SER A 211 8.79 12.66 6.41
CA SER A 211 9.98 12.22 5.67
C SER A 211 9.79 12.37 4.15
N VAL A 212 8.60 12.04 3.63
CA VAL A 212 8.28 12.19 2.21
C VAL A 212 8.34 13.66 1.81
N ILE A 213 7.71 14.56 2.60
CA ILE A 213 7.74 15.99 2.36
C ILE A 213 9.19 16.51 2.32
N ALA A 214 10.01 16.16 3.32
CA ALA A 214 11.39 16.57 3.39
C ALA A 214 12.24 16.03 2.21
N LEU A 215 12.12 14.74 1.89
CA LEU A 215 12.88 14.12 0.80
C LEU A 215 12.45 14.66 -0.56
N SER A 216 11.16 14.89 -0.78
CA SER A 216 10.66 15.48 -2.02
C SER A 216 11.25 16.86 -2.26
N ALA A 217 11.36 17.69 -1.21
CA ALA A 217 12.00 18.99 -1.28
C ALA A 217 13.51 18.88 -1.56
N VAL A 218 14.22 18.01 -0.85
CA VAL A 218 15.67 17.81 -0.99
C VAL A 218 16.02 17.31 -2.40
N PHE A 219 15.30 16.32 -2.92
CA PHE A 219 15.57 15.73 -4.24
C PHE A 219 14.86 16.46 -5.39
N SER A 220 14.02 17.46 -5.09
CA SER A 220 13.21 18.17 -6.09
C SER A 220 12.32 17.23 -6.92
N VAL A 221 11.79 16.18 -6.30
CA VAL A 221 10.85 15.21 -6.89
C VAL A 221 9.47 15.40 -6.27
N SER A 222 8.40 14.94 -6.96
CA SER A 222 7.06 15.03 -6.41
C SER A 222 6.87 14.08 -5.21
N GLU A 223 6.07 14.50 -4.23
CA GLU A 223 5.67 13.67 -3.08
C GLU A 223 4.95 12.42 -3.54
N TYR A 224 4.12 12.54 -4.58
CA TYR A 224 3.47 11.43 -5.24
C TYR A 224 4.46 10.34 -5.68
N PHE A 225 5.57 10.75 -6.33
CA PHE A 225 6.59 9.83 -6.81
C PHE A 225 7.26 9.05 -5.69
N VAL A 226 7.68 9.75 -4.63
CA VAL A 226 8.29 9.10 -3.46
C VAL A 226 7.31 8.14 -2.79
N SER A 227 6.04 8.56 -2.69
CA SER A 227 5.00 7.75 -2.07
C SER A 227 4.68 6.50 -2.90
N PHE A 228 4.48 6.65 -4.20
CA PHE A 228 4.14 5.54 -5.09
C PHE A 228 5.20 4.43 -5.12
N PHE A 229 6.47 4.77 -5.08
CA PHE A 229 7.54 3.77 -5.20
C PHE A 229 8.11 3.28 -3.87
N ILE A 230 8.22 4.16 -2.88
CA ILE A 230 8.94 3.85 -1.65
C ILE A 230 7.97 3.60 -0.50
N VAL A 231 7.01 4.52 -0.28
CA VAL A 231 6.07 4.38 0.82
C VAL A 231 5.18 3.18 0.58
N ALA A 232 4.58 3.05 -0.60
CA ALA A 232 3.70 1.96 -0.96
C ALA A 232 4.34 0.56 -0.81
N PHE A 233 5.61 0.41 -1.14
CA PHE A 233 6.33 -0.83 -0.85
C PHE A 233 6.48 -1.07 0.65
N GLY A 234 6.76 -0.01 1.42
CA GLY A 234 6.98 -0.10 2.86
C GLY A 234 5.69 -0.37 3.65
N THR A 235 4.59 0.26 3.27
CA THR A 235 3.28 0.06 3.91
C THR A 235 2.72 -1.32 3.61
N SER A 236 2.98 -1.87 2.40
CA SER A 236 2.58 -3.24 2.04
C SER A 236 3.48 -4.36 2.62
N LEU A 237 4.44 -4.05 3.50
CA LEU A 237 5.26 -5.09 4.14
C LEU A 237 4.46 -6.05 5.03
N PRO A 238 3.45 -5.63 5.82
CA PRO A 238 2.60 -6.53 6.58
C PRO A 238 1.90 -7.56 5.69
N GLU A 239 1.30 -7.13 4.58
CA GLU A 239 0.64 -7.98 3.58
C GLU A 239 1.62 -9.00 3.01
N ILE A 240 2.80 -8.55 2.58
CA ILE A 240 3.86 -9.43 2.06
C ILE A 240 4.18 -10.53 3.08
N VAL A 241 4.36 -10.19 4.34
CA VAL A 241 4.71 -11.17 5.40
C VAL A 241 3.56 -12.15 5.63
N VAL A 242 2.32 -11.67 5.72
CA VAL A 242 1.12 -12.50 5.92
C VAL A 242 0.94 -13.44 4.75
N ASP A 243 0.95 -12.94 3.54
CA ASP A 243 0.75 -13.71 2.31
C ASP A 243 1.84 -14.76 2.10
N LEU A 244 3.11 -14.39 2.23
CA LEU A 244 4.21 -15.34 2.09
C LEU A 244 4.19 -16.42 3.19
N THR A 245 3.68 -16.10 4.37
CA THR A 245 3.46 -17.08 5.45
C THR A 245 2.34 -18.03 5.08
N ALA A 246 1.22 -17.53 4.55
CA ALA A 246 0.11 -18.36 4.06
C ALA A 246 0.55 -19.27 2.92
N ILE A 247 1.32 -18.75 1.96
CA ILE A 247 1.90 -19.52 0.84
C ILE A 247 2.83 -20.65 1.34
N ARG A 248 3.72 -20.37 2.31
CA ARG A 248 4.58 -21.40 2.92
C ARG A 248 3.78 -22.51 3.60
N ARG A 249 2.62 -22.17 4.16
CA ARG A 249 1.67 -23.11 4.78
C ARG A 249 0.74 -23.79 3.76
N LYS A 250 0.93 -23.54 2.46
CA LYS A 250 0.08 -24.04 1.35
C LYS A 250 -1.38 -23.57 1.43
N GLN A 251 -1.62 -22.44 2.09
CA GLN A 251 -2.92 -21.77 2.19
C GLN A 251 -3.10 -20.79 1.03
N TYR A 252 -3.02 -21.29 -0.19
CA TYR A 252 -2.96 -20.48 -1.41
C TYR A 252 -4.20 -19.60 -1.62
N GLU A 253 -5.39 -20.10 -1.25
CA GLU A 253 -6.66 -19.36 -1.38
C GLU A 253 -6.67 -18.15 -0.43
N ILE A 254 -6.10 -18.28 0.77
CA ILE A 254 -5.99 -17.19 1.73
C ILE A 254 -5.06 -16.11 1.20
N ALA A 255 -3.86 -16.47 0.74
CA ALA A 255 -2.90 -15.51 0.24
C ALA A 255 -3.40 -14.75 -1.00
N ILE A 256 -4.03 -15.46 -1.97
CA ILE A 256 -4.64 -14.78 -3.13
C ILE A 256 -5.81 -13.89 -2.69
N GLY A 257 -6.62 -14.38 -1.76
CA GLY A 257 -7.76 -13.64 -1.22
C GLY A 257 -7.33 -12.35 -0.54
N ASP A 258 -6.27 -12.42 0.25
CA ASP A 258 -5.69 -11.26 0.95
C ASP A 258 -5.07 -10.27 -0.03
N ALA A 259 -4.14 -10.69 -0.90
CA ALA A 259 -3.50 -9.81 -1.87
C ALA A 259 -4.50 -9.07 -2.77
N VAL A 260 -5.55 -9.76 -3.28
CA VAL A 260 -6.58 -9.11 -4.09
C VAL A 260 -7.55 -8.30 -3.24
N GLY A 261 -7.86 -8.75 -2.01
CA GLY A 261 -8.71 -8.06 -1.04
C GLY A 261 -8.12 -6.73 -0.59
N SER A 262 -6.86 -6.74 -0.18
CA SER A 262 -6.11 -5.54 0.17
C SER A 262 -6.02 -4.57 -1.02
N SER A 263 -5.77 -5.07 -2.23
CA SER A 263 -5.83 -4.24 -3.43
C SER A 263 -7.20 -3.59 -3.67
N ILE A 264 -8.32 -4.18 -3.24
CA ILE A 264 -9.65 -3.54 -3.31
C ILE A 264 -9.75 -2.42 -2.27
N ILE A 265 -9.21 -2.61 -1.07
CA ILE A 265 -9.18 -1.60 -0.02
C ILE A 265 -8.36 -0.39 -0.48
N ASP A 266 -7.17 -0.63 -0.97
CA ASP A 266 -6.27 0.43 -1.46
C ASP A 266 -6.83 1.15 -2.67
N ALA A 267 -7.43 0.42 -3.61
CA ALA A 267 -8.04 1.01 -4.79
C ALA A 267 -9.22 1.96 -4.49
N GLY A 268 -9.82 1.88 -3.31
CA GLY A 268 -11.00 2.68 -2.98
C GLY A 268 -11.00 3.26 -1.58
N PHE A 269 -11.09 2.38 -0.58
CA PHE A 269 -11.28 2.80 0.81
C PHE A 269 -10.11 3.62 1.35
N SER A 270 -8.87 3.19 1.12
CA SER A 270 -7.67 3.89 1.59
C SER A 270 -7.58 5.29 1.01
N ILE A 271 -7.78 5.47 -0.30
CA ILE A 271 -7.81 6.81 -0.91
C ILE A 271 -8.95 7.65 -0.34
N GLY A 272 -10.12 7.04 -0.20
CA GLY A 272 -11.35 7.74 0.17
C GLY A 272 -11.38 8.19 1.63
N ILE A 273 -10.85 7.40 2.57
CA ILE A 273 -11.05 7.66 4.00
C ILE A 273 -10.40 8.97 4.46
N GLY A 274 -9.18 9.25 4.05
CA GLY A 274 -8.49 10.50 4.36
C GLY A 274 -9.17 11.69 3.69
N THR A 275 -9.44 11.59 2.39
CA THR A 275 -10.03 12.66 1.59
C THR A 275 -11.52 12.92 1.90
N LEU A 276 -12.22 11.97 2.55
CA LEU A 276 -13.58 12.17 3.05
C LEU A 276 -13.62 13.27 4.13
N PHE A 277 -12.65 13.28 5.03
CA PHE A 277 -12.52 14.30 6.07
C PHE A 277 -11.77 15.53 5.57
N PHE A 278 -10.71 15.32 4.78
CA PHE A 278 -9.77 16.33 4.31
C PHE A 278 -9.63 16.26 2.78
N PRO A 279 -10.61 16.80 2.02
CA PRO A 279 -10.56 16.80 0.57
C PRO A 279 -9.43 17.69 0.07
N GLY A 280 -8.77 17.32 -1.03
CA GLY A 280 -7.60 18.04 -1.48
C GLY A 280 -7.23 17.84 -2.94
N LYS A 281 -6.16 18.51 -3.34
CA LYS A 281 -5.63 18.46 -4.71
C LYS A 281 -4.71 17.26 -4.89
N VAL A 282 -4.67 16.76 -6.12
CA VAL A 282 -3.78 15.66 -6.55
C VAL A 282 -3.07 16.08 -7.83
N THR A 283 -1.82 15.68 -7.98
CA THR A 283 -1.04 15.88 -9.21
C THR A 283 -1.56 14.94 -10.30
N ALA A 284 -2.67 15.33 -10.93
CA ALA A 284 -3.45 14.52 -11.86
C ALA A 284 -2.64 13.85 -12.97
N PRO A 285 -1.73 14.55 -13.72
CA PRO A 285 -1.05 13.92 -14.85
C PRO A 285 -0.16 12.73 -14.46
N LEU A 286 0.41 12.77 -13.25
CA LEU A 286 1.27 11.71 -12.74
C LEU A 286 0.43 10.55 -12.20
N ALA A 287 -0.56 10.86 -11.39
CA ALA A 287 -1.47 9.88 -10.81
C ALA A 287 -2.31 9.16 -11.88
N GLU A 288 -2.75 9.84 -12.93
CA GLU A 288 -3.45 9.23 -14.07
C GLU A 288 -2.55 8.20 -14.78
N LYS A 289 -1.34 8.58 -15.17
CA LYS A 289 -0.43 7.68 -15.92
C LYS A 289 -0.07 6.44 -15.11
N THR A 290 0.30 6.62 -13.85
CA THR A 290 0.67 5.51 -12.96
C THR A 290 -0.54 4.66 -12.61
N GLY A 291 -1.70 5.27 -12.39
CA GLY A 291 -2.96 4.59 -12.15
C GLY A 291 -3.40 3.75 -13.36
N LEU A 292 -3.35 4.30 -14.57
CA LEU A 292 -3.64 3.56 -15.80
C LEU A 292 -2.67 2.39 -16.02
N TYR A 293 -1.39 2.58 -15.69
CA TYR A 293 -0.41 1.50 -15.76
C TYR A 293 -0.74 0.39 -14.75
N ALA A 294 -0.98 0.72 -13.48
CA ALA A 294 -1.33 -0.24 -12.45
C ALA A 294 -2.67 -0.94 -12.74
N LEU A 295 -3.64 -0.22 -13.28
CA LEU A 295 -4.91 -0.79 -13.77
C LEU A 295 -4.67 -1.81 -14.89
N THR A 296 -3.84 -1.47 -15.87
CA THR A 296 -3.48 -2.39 -16.97
C THR A 296 -2.81 -3.64 -16.42
N CYS A 297 -1.87 -3.48 -15.48
CA CYS A 297 -1.22 -4.62 -14.80
C CYS A 297 -2.24 -5.49 -14.07
N SER A 298 -3.17 -4.89 -13.32
CA SER A 298 -4.24 -5.62 -12.63
C SER A 298 -5.10 -6.44 -13.59
N ILE A 299 -5.51 -5.85 -14.73
CA ILE A 299 -6.28 -6.55 -15.76
C ILE A 299 -5.49 -7.72 -16.34
N VAL A 300 -4.20 -7.52 -16.65
CA VAL A 300 -3.32 -8.59 -17.16
C VAL A 300 -3.20 -9.72 -16.15
N VAL A 301 -2.93 -9.41 -14.89
CA VAL A 301 -2.79 -10.40 -13.81
C VAL A 301 -4.07 -11.22 -13.64
N VAL A 302 -5.22 -10.56 -13.48
CA VAL A 302 -6.53 -11.21 -13.33
C VAL A 302 -6.85 -12.08 -14.52
N THR A 303 -6.67 -11.57 -15.74
CA THR A 303 -6.91 -12.30 -16.99
C THR A 303 -6.01 -13.55 -17.11
N MET A 304 -4.72 -13.41 -16.83
CA MET A 304 -3.77 -14.52 -16.89
C MET A 304 -4.11 -15.62 -15.88
N LEU A 305 -4.43 -15.26 -14.63
CA LEU A 305 -4.83 -16.22 -13.61
C LEU A 305 -6.16 -16.91 -13.96
N ALA A 306 -7.15 -16.14 -14.44
CA ALA A 306 -8.46 -16.67 -14.83
C ALA A 306 -8.39 -17.63 -16.03
N LEU A 307 -7.57 -17.32 -17.03
CA LEU A 307 -7.42 -18.16 -18.23
C LEU A 307 -6.58 -19.41 -17.95
N ARG A 308 -5.46 -19.26 -17.23
CA ARG A 308 -4.56 -20.40 -16.97
C ARG A 308 -5.01 -21.29 -15.83
N GLN A 309 -5.81 -20.79 -14.91
CA GLN A 309 -6.25 -21.50 -13.68
C GLN A 309 -5.08 -22.16 -12.93
N LYS A 310 -3.87 -21.69 -13.19
CA LYS A 310 -2.61 -22.17 -12.62
C LYS A 310 -1.67 -21.00 -12.44
N HIS A 311 -1.15 -20.86 -11.24
CA HIS A 311 -0.09 -19.91 -10.94
C HIS A 311 1.23 -20.67 -10.77
N ASP A 312 2.16 -20.40 -11.66
CA ASP A 312 3.47 -21.06 -11.71
C ASP A 312 4.59 -20.02 -11.87
N ARG A 313 5.85 -20.47 -11.84
CA ARG A 313 7.01 -19.56 -11.95
C ARG A 313 7.00 -18.69 -13.21
N LYS A 314 6.36 -19.16 -14.31
CA LYS A 314 6.28 -18.37 -15.56
C LYS A 314 5.32 -17.18 -15.38
N THR A 315 4.15 -17.41 -14.77
CA THR A 315 3.22 -16.31 -14.43
C THR A 315 3.81 -15.41 -13.36
N GLY A 316 4.46 -15.97 -12.34
CA GLY A 316 5.13 -15.19 -11.30
C GLY A 316 6.22 -14.27 -11.86
N LEU A 317 7.06 -14.79 -12.75
CA LEU A 317 8.09 -13.98 -13.41
C LEU A 317 7.48 -12.84 -14.25
N LEU A 318 6.41 -13.14 -15.01
CA LEU A 318 5.71 -12.12 -15.77
C LEU A 318 5.22 -10.98 -14.86
N PHE A 319 4.62 -11.32 -13.71
CA PHE A 319 4.09 -10.33 -12.78
C PHE A 319 5.20 -9.48 -12.15
N ILE A 320 6.31 -10.10 -11.74
CA ILE A 320 7.50 -9.36 -11.26
C ILE A 320 8.08 -8.45 -12.35
N MET A 321 8.09 -8.92 -13.61
CA MET A 321 8.53 -8.08 -14.73
C MET A 321 7.62 -6.88 -14.96
N LEU A 322 6.30 -7.03 -14.81
CA LEU A 322 5.35 -5.90 -14.86
C LEU A 322 5.66 -4.87 -13.77
N TYR A 323 5.96 -5.33 -12.54
CA TYR A 323 6.39 -4.43 -11.47
C TYR A 323 7.67 -3.68 -11.81
N ALA A 324 8.70 -4.40 -12.26
CA ALA A 324 9.99 -3.79 -12.64
C ALA A 324 9.85 -2.81 -13.81
N LEU A 325 8.99 -3.12 -14.79
CA LEU A 325 8.73 -2.23 -15.94
C LEU A 325 8.03 -0.94 -15.52
N ALA A 326 7.23 -0.94 -14.44
CA ALA A 326 6.64 0.29 -13.89
C ALA A 326 7.72 1.30 -13.54
N TYR A 327 8.76 0.87 -12.84
CA TYR A 327 9.88 1.73 -12.48
C TYR A 327 10.58 2.27 -13.73
N LEU A 328 10.88 1.40 -14.72
CA LEU A 328 11.55 1.81 -15.96
C LEU A 328 10.69 2.77 -16.79
N ALA A 329 9.40 2.49 -16.93
CA ALA A 329 8.49 3.31 -17.72
C ALA A 329 8.28 4.70 -17.10
N ILE A 330 8.14 4.77 -15.78
CA ILE A 330 7.90 6.02 -15.09
C ILE A 330 9.19 6.86 -15.02
N PHE A 331 10.35 6.24 -14.75
CA PHE A 331 11.65 6.94 -14.84
C PHE A 331 11.96 7.44 -16.25
N ALA A 332 11.47 6.80 -17.30
CA ALA A 332 11.65 7.27 -18.69
C ALA A 332 10.68 8.42 -19.05
N LEU A 333 9.64 8.65 -18.25
CA LEU A 333 8.66 9.73 -18.46
C LEU A 333 8.99 11.01 -17.67
N PHE A 334 10.02 10.97 -16.81
CA PHE A 334 10.61 12.08 -16.07
C PHE A 334 12.01 12.44 -16.58
#